data_9fce548cc79b95a429294e2350dee859
#
_entry.id   9fce548cc79b95a429294e2350dee859
#
_cell.length_a   1.000
_cell.length_b   1.000
_cell.length_c   1.000
_cell.angle_alpha   90.00
_cell.angle_beta   90.00
_cell.angle_gamma   90.00
#
_symmetry.space_group_name_H-M   'P 1'
#
loop_
_entity.id
_entity.type
_entity.pdbx_description
1 polymer ?
#
loop_
_entity_poly.entity_id
_entity_poly.type
_entity_poly.pdbx_seq_one_letter_code
_entity_poly.pdbx_strand_id
1 'polypeptide(L)'
;MKTTLGFSTIACPDLPWREVLSVGADAGMKAVEIRLDREDRPFGLSDAELPELAAALKENGLAVSDIGMGLALTDYRPDLNEKLPPVFERAAAIGAKGVRVFLGHSALRVPEGKTENEEGIIRSIRDAARVAERYPADLWIETHGTYSRARDVMRAVNAAGSDSVRVIWDIFHSYEHGEPVDESDAYLGDKTVHVHIKDGVKKKDDPDGGMIYTKVGEGEVPLRRSLELLEKRGYNGVLSLEWENMWRPELRTVYPDLSSILAAYRTWFDAVKIPEI
;
A
#
# COMPACT_ATOMS: atom_id res chain seq x y z
N MET A 1 11.40 -15.45 8.82
CA MET A 1 10.13 -14.78 8.46
C MET A 1 9.53 -15.38 7.20
N LYS A 2 8.28 -15.85 7.26
CA LYS A 2 7.57 -16.45 6.10
C LYS A 2 6.79 -15.38 5.32
N THR A 3 7.41 -14.27 4.98
CA THR A 3 6.77 -13.18 4.24
C THR A 3 6.99 -13.30 2.75
N THR A 4 6.08 -12.74 2.00
CA THR A 4 6.12 -12.67 0.54
C THR A 4 6.67 -11.31 0.11
N LEU A 5 7.70 -11.28 -0.75
CA LEU A 5 8.16 -10.03 -1.34
C LEU A 5 7.27 -9.64 -2.52
N GLY A 6 6.86 -8.39 -2.52
CA GLY A 6 6.07 -7.78 -3.55
C GLY A 6 6.57 -6.38 -3.93
N PHE A 7 5.89 -5.79 -4.90
CA PHE A 7 6.15 -4.42 -5.33
C PHE A 7 4.89 -3.76 -5.85
N SER A 8 4.85 -2.42 -5.80
CA SER A 8 3.78 -1.62 -6.34
C SER A 8 4.09 -1.14 -7.77
N THR A 9 3.09 -1.19 -8.65
CA THR A 9 3.22 -0.73 -10.04
C THR A 9 3.43 0.78 -10.18
N ILE A 10 3.28 1.56 -9.11
CA ILE A 10 3.66 2.99 -9.14
C ILE A 10 5.16 3.20 -9.36
N ALA A 11 5.98 2.17 -9.14
CA ALA A 11 7.41 2.19 -9.45
C ALA A 11 7.72 2.26 -10.95
N CYS A 12 6.78 1.86 -11.81
CA CYS A 12 7.00 1.72 -13.26
C CYS A 12 5.78 2.13 -14.09
N PRO A 13 5.29 3.38 -13.95
CA PRO A 13 4.02 3.80 -14.56
C PRO A 13 4.02 3.80 -16.10
N ASP A 14 5.21 3.80 -16.71
CA ASP A 14 5.38 3.90 -18.17
C ASP A 14 5.64 2.55 -18.84
N LEU A 15 5.80 1.45 -18.05
CA LEU A 15 6.07 0.14 -18.62
C LEU A 15 4.78 -0.58 -19.05
N PRO A 16 4.81 -1.31 -20.17
CA PRO A 16 3.72 -2.20 -20.53
C PRO A 16 3.50 -3.26 -19.44
N TRP A 17 2.26 -3.55 -19.10
CA TRP A 17 1.92 -4.45 -17.99
C TRP A 17 2.57 -5.85 -18.09
N ARG A 18 2.75 -6.40 -19.29
CA ARG A 18 3.42 -7.69 -19.48
C ARG A 18 4.89 -7.64 -19.09
N GLU A 19 5.56 -6.54 -19.40
CA GLU A 19 6.94 -6.29 -19.02
C GLU A 19 7.07 -6.10 -17.50
N VAL A 20 6.12 -5.39 -16.87
CA VAL A 20 6.06 -5.26 -15.41
C VAL A 20 6.00 -6.62 -14.72
N LEU A 21 5.15 -7.54 -15.21
CA LEU A 21 5.01 -8.87 -14.63
C LEU A 21 6.29 -9.71 -14.84
N SER A 22 6.86 -9.68 -16.03
CA SER A 22 8.10 -10.42 -16.33
C SER A 22 9.26 -9.94 -15.47
N VAL A 23 9.51 -8.63 -15.42
CA VAL A 23 10.59 -8.05 -14.60
C VAL A 23 10.40 -8.34 -13.12
N GLY A 24 9.15 -8.25 -12.62
CA GLY A 24 8.83 -8.61 -11.24
C GLY A 24 9.15 -10.07 -10.91
N ALA A 25 8.74 -11.00 -11.78
CA ALA A 25 9.01 -12.43 -11.62
C ALA A 25 10.49 -12.76 -11.69
N ASP A 26 11.23 -12.18 -12.65
CA ASP A 26 12.68 -12.36 -12.84
C ASP A 26 13.48 -11.85 -11.65
N ALA A 27 13.02 -10.76 -11.00
CA ALA A 27 13.59 -10.25 -9.76
C ALA A 27 13.22 -11.09 -8.52
N GLY A 28 12.45 -12.18 -8.69
CA GLY A 28 12.06 -13.08 -7.60
C GLY A 28 10.91 -12.57 -6.73
N MET A 29 10.18 -11.53 -7.17
CA MET A 29 8.95 -11.10 -6.49
C MET A 29 7.87 -12.18 -6.63
N LYS A 30 6.98 -12.24 -5.64
CA LYS A 30 5.87 -13.20 -5.58
C LYS A 30 4.51 -12.53 -5.48
N ALA A 31 4.49 -11.22 -5.30
CA ALA A 31 3.27 -10.43 -5.27
C ALA A 31 3.46 -9.10 -6.02
N VAL A 32 2.37 -8.58 -6.53
CA VAL A 32 2.28 -7.26 -7.14
C VAL A 32 1.06 -6.53 -6.60
N GLU A 33 1.26 -5.28 -6.24
CA GLU A 33 0.21 -4.30 -5.96
C GLU A 33 -0.05 -3.51 -7.25
N ILE A 34 -1.30 -3.50 -7.69
CA ILE A 34 -1.67 -2.87 -8.95
C ILE A 34 -2.37 -1.53 -8.67
N ARG A 35 -1.71 -0.44 -9.02
CA ARG A 35 -2.33 0.88 -9.00
C ARG A 35 -3.34 1.00 -10.13
N LEU A 36 -4.58 1.37 -9.79
CA LEU A 36 -5.61 1.64 -10.80
C LEU A 36 -5.34 2.98 -11.52
N ASP A 37 -5.69 3.04 -12.77
CA ASP A 37 -5.70 4.27 -13.55
C ASP A 37 -6.87 5.20 -13.16
N ARG A 38 -7.08 6.27 -13.91
CA ARG A 38 -8.15 7.25 -13.63
C ARG A 38 -9.56 6.72 -13.82
N GLU A 39 -9.70 5.60 -14.57
CA GLU A 39 -10.97 4.92 -14.80
C GLU A 39 -11.19 3.73 -13.87
N ASP A 40 -10.39 3.65 -12.81
CA ASP A 40 -10.38 2.57 -11.82
C ASP A 40 -10.15 1.19 -12.45
N ARG A 41 -9.25 1.12 -13.45
CA ARG A 41 -8.92 -0.11 -14.19
C ARG A 41 -7.49 -0.56 -13.92
N PRO A 42 -7.25 -1.86 -13.71
CA PRO A 42 -5.90 -2.42 -13.64
C PRO A 42 -5.15 -2.19 -14.97
N PHE A 43 -4.04 -1.46 -14.94
CA PHE A 43 -3.23 -1.12 -16.12
C PHE A 43 -4.01 -0.47 -17.28
N GLY A 44 -5.17 0.15 -17.03
CA GLY A 44 -6.04 0.70 -18.08
C GLY A 44 -6.76 -0.35 -18.93
N LEU A 45 -6.72 -1.62 -18.54
CA LEU A 45 -7.35 -2.71 -19.30
C LEU A 45 -8.87 -2.68 -19.16
N SER A 46 -9.57 -3.01 -20.26
CA SER A 46 -11.00 -3.25 -20.22
C SER A 46 -11.35 -4.51 -19.42
N ASP A 47 -12.57 -4.63 -18.93
CA ASP A 47 -13.01 -5.80 -18.17
C ASP A 47 -12.92 -7.10 -19.00
N ALA A 48 -12.99 -7.01 -20.34
CA ALA A 48 -12.80 -8.15 -21.25
C ALA A 48 -11.35 -8.65 -21.32
N GLU A 49 -10.37 -7.84 -20.95
CA GLU A 49 -8.94 -8.19 -20.95
C GLU A 49 -8.46 -8.73 -19.60
N LEU A 50 -9.26 -8.62 -18.54
CA LEU A 50 -8.87 -9.11 -17.20
C LEU A 50 -8.56 -10.60 -17.13
N PRO A 51 -9.25 -11.51 -17.86
CA PRO A 51 -8.87 -12.92 -17.91
C PRO A 51 -7.45 -13.15 -18.44
N GLU A 52 -7.01 -12.34 -19.41
CA GLU A 52 -5.65 -12.40 -19.95
C GLU A 52 -4.62 -11.94 -18.92
N LEU A 53 -4.91 -10.84 -18.21
CA LEU A 53 -4.08 -10.38 -17.10
C LEU A 53 -3.97 -11.44 -16.00
N ALA A 54 -5.08 -12.07 -15.60
CA ALA A 54 -5.10 -13.12 -14.60
C ALA A 54 -4.27 -14.34 -15.01
N ALA A 55 -4.35 -14.75 -16.29
CA ALA A 55 -3.51 -15.82 -16.83
C ALA A 55 -2.02 -15.48 -16.78
N ALA A 56 -1.64 -14.28 -17.22
CA ALA A 56 -0.26 -13.85 -17.23
C ALA A 56 0.32 -13.70 -15.80
N LEU A 57 -0.46 -13.21 -14.83
CA LEU A 57 -0.07 -13.20 -13.42
C LEU A 57 0.27 -14.61 -12.91
N LYS A 58 -0.58 -15.57 -13.22
CA LYS A 58 -0.36 -16.98 -12.86
C LYS A 58 0.87 -17.57 -13.55
N GLU A 59 1.07 -17.31 -14.84
CA GLU A 59 2.24 -17.76 -15.61
C GLU A 59 3.55 -17.24 -15.04
N ASN A 60 3.55 -15.97 -14.58
CA ASN A 60 4.70 -15.34 -13.93
C ASN A 60 4.82 -15.72 -12.43
N GLY A 61 3.90 -16.48 -11.87
CA GLY A 61 3.92 -16.86 -10.45
C GLY A 61 3.75 -15.68 -9.50
N LEU A 62 3.04 -14.62 -9.93
CA LEU A 62 2.75 -13.43 -9.15
C LEU A 62 1.31 -13.47 -8.62
N ALA A 63 1.14 -13.33 -7.31
CA ALA A 63 -0.16 -13.05 -6.71
C ALA A 63 -0.44 -11.54 -6.75
N VAL A 64 -1.70 -11.15 -6.87
CA VAL A 64 -2.09 -9.74 -6.67
C VAL A 64 -2.39 -9.56 -5.18
N SER A 65 -1.61 -8.69 -4.51
CA SER A 65 -1.89 -8.35 -3.11
C SER A 65 -3.18 -7.54 -3.02
N ASP A 66 -3.21 -6.44 -3.73
CA ASP A 66 -4.35 -5.53 -3.77
C ASP A 66 -4.38 -4.71 -5.05
N ILE A 67 -5.48 -4.00 -5.22
CA ILE A 67 -5.61 -2.94 -6.21
C ILE A 67 -5.79 -1.59 -5.50
N GLY A 68 -4.94 -0.63 -5.85
CA GLY A 68 -4.87 0.67 -5.20
C GLY A 68 -5.72 1.72 -5.91
N MET A 69 -6.81 2.17 -5.28
CA MET A 69 -7.59 3.32 -5.73
C MET A 69 -6.96 4.64 -5.30
N GLY A 70 -7.23 5.73 -6.08
CA GLY A 70 -6.94 7.11 -5.65
C GLY A 70 -8.01 7.71 -4.73
N LEU A 71 -8.88 6.89 -4.16
CA LEU A 71 -9.99 7.34 -3.35
C LEU A 71 -9.53 7.71 -1.94
N ALA A 72 -9.72 8.98 -1.57
CA ALA A 72 -9.49 9.49 -0.22
C ALA A 72 -10.82 9.82 0.46
N LEU A 73 -11.03 9.28 1.66
CA LEU A 73 -12.22 9.51 2.46
C LEU A 73 -11.93 10.65 3.45
N THR A 74 -12.38 11.86 3.12
CA THR A 74 -12.22 13.06 3.97
C THR A 74 -13.50 13.43 4.72
N ASP A 75 -14.64 12.86 4.28
CA ASP A 75 -15.98 13.05 4.83
C ASP A 75 -16.87 11.87 4.39
N TYR A 76 -18.17 11.96 4.67
CA TYR A 76 -19.14 10.99 4.21
C TYR A 76 -19.27 10.98 2.67
N ARG A 77 -19.17 9.80 2.09
CA ARG A 77 -19.21 9.54 0.66
C ARG A 77 -20.41 8.62 0.32
N PRO A 78 -21.59 9.19 -0.02
CA PRO A 78 -22.77 8.39 -0.34
C PRO A 78 -22.66 7.59 -1.64
N ASP A 79 -21.74 7.98 -2.53
CA ASP A 79 -21.52 7.38 -3.84
C ASP A 79 -20.69 6.07 -3.82
N LEU A 80 -20.23 5.62 -2.64
CA LEU A 80 -19.42 4.40 -2.52
C LEU A 80 -20.17 3.13 -2.93
N ASN A 81 -21.47 3.08 -2.71
CA ASN A 81 -22.30 1.94 -3.10
C ASN A 81 -22.43 1.77 -4.63
N GLU A 82 -22.10 2.81 -5.40
CA GLU A 82 -22.07 2.77 -6.87
C GLU A 82 -20.64 2.61 -7.40
N LYS A 83 -19.69 3.25 -6.75
CA LYS A 83 -18.29 3.28 -7.22
C LYS A 83 -17.49 2.03 -6.89
N LEU A 84 -17.69 1.46 -5.71
CA LEU A 84 -16.87 0.34 -5.26
C LEU A 84 -17.19 -1.01 -5.91
N PRO A 85 -18.45 -1.38 -6.21
CA PRO A 85 -18.75 -2.70 -6.79
C PRO A 85 -17.95 -3.01 -8.06
N PRO A 86 -17.83 -2.16 -9.08
CA PRO A 86 -17.04 -2.47 -10.27
C PRO A 86 -15.54 -2.68 -9.94
N VAL A 87 -15.02 -2.00 -8.93
CA VAL A 87 -13.63 -2.16 -8.50
C VAL A 87 -13.42 -3.51 -7.81
N PHE A 88 -14.33 -3.90 -6.92
CA PHE A 88 -14.29 -5.21 -6.28
C PHE A 88 -14.50 -6.37 -7.26
N GLU A 89 -15.30 -6.18 -8.31
CA GLU A 89 -15.46 -7.15 -9.40
C GLU A 89 -14.14 -7.35 -10.16
N ARG A 90 -13.44 -6.26 -10.49
CA ARG A 90 -12.10 -6.32 -11.11
C ARG A 90 -11.07 -6.95 -10.18
N ALA A 91 -11.09 -6.61 -8.90
CA ALA A 91 -10.23 -7.24 -7.90
C ALA A 91 -10.43 -8.78 -7.86
N ALA A 92 -11.69 -9.21 -7.83
CA ALA A 92 -12.06 -10.62 -7.86
C ALA A 92 -11.59 -11.31 -9.15
N ALA A 93 -11.74 -10.66 -10.32
CA ALA A 93 -11.37 -11.20 -11.61
C ALA A 93 -9.87 -11.52 -11.73
N ILE A 94 -9.01 -10.75 -11.07
CA ILE A 94 -7.54 -10.95 -11.06
C ILE A 94 -7.01 -11.56 -9.76
N GLY A 95 -7.89 -11.93 -8.82
CA GLY A 95 -7.53 -12.61 -7.58
C GLY A 95 -6.87 -11.73 -6.51
N ALA A 96 -7.07 -10.41 -6.57
CA ALA A 96 -6.60 -9.47 -5.56
C ALA A 96 -7.26 -9.76 -4.19
N LYS A 97 -6.51 -9.55 -3.11
CA LYS A 97 -6.96 -9.79 -1.74
C LYS A 97 -7.58 -8.56 -1.09
N GLY A 98 -7.28 -7.38 -1.61
CA GLY A 98 -7.78 -6.12 -1.10
C GLY A 98 -8.05 -5.07 -2.16
N VAL A 99 -8.90 -4.12 -1.80
CA VAL A 99 -9.10 -2.85 -2.50
C VAL A 99 -8.66 -1.74 -1.56
N ARG A 100 -7.58 -1.02 -1.92
CA ARG A 100 -6.98 -0.01 -1.08
C ARG A 100 -7.60 1.37 -1.29
N VAL A 101 -7.93 2.03 -0.18
CA VAL A 101 -8.35 3.43 -0.10
C VAL A 101 -7.55 4.17 0.98
N PHE A 102 -7.63 5.50 0.97
CA PHE A 102 -7.03 6.36 1.99
C PHE A 102 -8.09 6.94 2.92
N LEU A 103 -7.65 7.34 4.14
CA LEU A 103 -8.40 8.25 4.99
C LEU A 103 -7.75 9.64 4.96
N GLY A 104 -8.59 10.68 5.11
CA GLY A 104 -8.13 12.06 5.15
C GLY A 104 -7.55 12.55 3.83
N HIS A 105 -6.71 13.56 3.91
CA HIS A 105 -6.01 14.13 2.76
C HIS A 105 -4.66 13.44 2.55
N SER A 106 -4.22 13.33 1.29
CA SER A 106 -2.92 12.73 0.93
C SER A 106 -1.70 13.63 1.24
N ALA A 107 -1.91 14.81 1.82
CA ALA A 107 -0.87 15.72 2.28
C ALA A 107 -0.45 15.42 3.72
N LEU A 108 0.73 15.91 4.14
CA LEU A 108 1.21 15.78 5.52
C LEU A 108 0.30 16.43 6.55
N ARG A 109 -0.45 17.45 6.16
CA ARG A 109 -1.44 18.18 6.98
C ARG A 109 -2.69 18.46 6.17
N VAL A 110 -3.78 18.70 6.87
CA VAL A 110 -5.01 19.16 6.21
C VAL A 110 -4.71 20.46 5.45
N PRO A 111 -4.91 20.49 4.11
CA PRO A 111 -4.62 21.68 3.33
C PRO A 111 -5.47 22.87 3.76
N GLU A 112 -4.92 24.08 3.58
CA GLU A 112 -5.64 25.31 3.94
C GLU A 112 -7.02 25.40 3.28
N GLY A 113 -8.03 25.77 4.06
CA GLY A 113 -9.43 25.85 3.60
C GLY A 113 -10.10 24.49 3.35
N LYS A 114 -9.44 23.37 3.67
CA LYS A 114 -10.03 22.02 3.66
C LYS A 114 -10.38 21.58 5.07
N THR A 115 -11.24 20.59 5.17
CA THR A 115 -11.68 19.99 6.44
C THR A 115 -11.67 18.48 6.33
N GLU A 116 -11.61 17.82 7.47
CA GLU A 116 -11.86 16.40 7.64
C GLU A 116 -13.00 16.21 8.64
N ASN A 117 -13.89 15.30 8.31
CA ASN A 117 -15.01 14.94 9.19
C ASN A 117 -14.88 13.48 9.58
N GLU A 118 -14.36 13.21 10.78
CA GLU A 118 -14.11 11.85 11.25
C GLU A 118 -15.39 11.00 11.31
N GLU A 119 -16.53 11.56 11.73
CA GLU A 119 -17.81 10.83 11.74
C GLU A 119 -18.25 10.44 10.32
N GLY A 120 -18.06 11.36 9.36
CA GLY A 120 -18.30 11.11 7.95
C GLY A 120 -17.36 10.05 7.38
N ILE A 121 -16.07 10.09 7.74
CA ILE A 121 -15.08 9.07 7.38
C ILE A 121 -15.50 7.70 7.92
N ILE A 122 -15.82 7.59 9.21
CA ILE A 122 -16.23 6.32 9.85
C ILE A 122 -17.50 5.76 9.18
N ARG A 123 -18.45 6.61 8.85
CA ARG A 123 -19.65 6.19 8.11
C ARG A 123 -19.31 5.68 6.72
N SER A 124 -18.40 6.34 6.02
CA SER A 124 -17.91 5.91 4.70
C SER A 124 -17.19 4.56 4.77
N ILE A 125 -16.38 4.32 5.80
CA ILE A 125 -15.71 3.02 6.02
C ILE A 125 -16.77 1.92 6.21
N ARG A 126 -17.82 2.17 7.00
CA ARG A 126 -18.92 1.19 7.21
C ARG A 126 -19.64 0.85 5.91
N ASP A 127 -19.95 1.86 5.10
CA ASP A 127 -20.64 1.64 3.83
C ASP A 127 -19.74 0.91 2.83
N ALA A 128 -18.45 1.27 2.74
CA ALA A 128 -17.46 0.58 1.92
C ALA A 128 -17.24 -0.88 2.36
N ALA A 129 -17.17 -1.13 3.67
CA ALA A 129 -17.03 -2.47 4.23
C ALA A 129 -18.21 -3.38 3.86
N ARG A 130 -19.46 -2.86 3.92
CA ARG A 130 -20.66 -3.60 3.46
C ARG A 130 -20.60 -3.94 1.97
N VAL A 131 -19.96 -3.11 1.16
CA VAL A 131 -19.69 -3.46 -0.24
C VAL A 131 -18.68 -4.60 -0.30
N ALA A 132 -17.55 -4.49 0.41
CA ALA A 132 -16.50 -5.49 0.42
C ALA A 132 -16.99 -6.87 0.86
N GLU A 133 -17.88 -6.95 1.87
CA GLU A 133 -18.46 -8.20 2.38
C GLU A 133 -19.17 -9.07 1.31
N ARG A 134 -19.44 -8.51 0.14
CA ARG A 134 -20.08 -9.23 -0.99
C ARG A 134 -19.06 -9.86 -1.96
N TYR A 135 -17.76 -9.63 -1.74
CA TYR A 135 -16.68 -10.01 -2.63
C TYR A 135 -15.60 -10.80 -1.88
N PRO A 136 -14.71 -11.52 -2.59
CA PRO A 136 -13.60 -12.25 -1.97
C PRO A 136 -12.41 -11.38 -1.54
N ALA A 137 -12.49 -10.05 -1.76
CA ALA A 137 -11.46 -9.09 -1.40
C ALA A 137 -11.96 -8.18 -0.26
N ASP A 138 -11.07 -7.87 0.69
CA ASP A 138 -11.36 -6.96 1.79
C ASP A 138 -11.16 -5.48 1.39
N LEU A 139 -11.75 -4.57 2.16
CA LEU A 139 -11.41 -3.15 2.11
C LEU A 139 -10.11 -2.92 2.88
N TRP A 140 -9.07 -2.41 2.21
CA TRP A 140 -7.80 -2.09 2.85
C TRP A 140 -7.62 -0.59 3.00
N ILE A 141 -7.24 -0.16 4.20
CA ILE A 141 -6.98 1.24 4.53
C ILE A 141 -5.48 1.40 4.78
N GLU A 142 -4.86 2.31 4.05
CA GLU A 142 -3.45 2.60 4.19
C GLU A 142 -3.19 3.69 5.22
N THR A 143 -2.13 3.53 6.05
CA THR A 143 -1.57 4.61 6.86
C THR A 143 -0.89 5.63 5.95
N HIS A 144 -1.60 6.71 5.60
CA HIS A 144 -1.17 7.65 4.56
C HIS A 144 -1.68 9.07 4.85
N GLY A 145 -0.93 10.09 4.42
CA GLY A 145 -1.33 11.49 4.48
C GLY A 145 -1.67 11.94 5.91
N THR A 146 -2.80 12.61 6.10
CA THR A 146 -3.25 13.08 7.42
C THR A 146 -3.61 11.96 8.38
N TYR A 147 -3.85 10.74 7.87
CA TYR A 147 -4.05 9.50 8.64
C TYR A 147 -2.84 8.54 8.58
N SER A 148 -1.63 9.08 8.54
CA SER A 148 -0.39 8.26 8.54
C SER A 148 -0.11 7.57 9.86
N ARG A 149 -0.63 8.10 10.98
CA ARG A 149 -0.45 7.46 12.28
C ARG A 149 -1.38 6.27 12.44
N ALA A 150 -0.81 5.14 12.78
CA ALA A 150 -1.53 3.89 13.02
C ALA A 150 -2.66 4.06 14.06
N ARG A 151 -2.39 4.82 15.13
CA ARG A 151 -3.36 5.17 16.15
C ARG A 151 -4.64 5.79 15.57
N ASP A 152 -4.49 6.74 14.63
CA ASP A 152 -5.61 7.49 14.08
C ASP A 152 -6.42 6.64 13.08
N VAL A 153 -5.73 5.84 12.24
CA VAL A 153 -6.37 4.84 11.37
C VAL A 153 -7.15 3.84 12.21
N MET A 154 -6.53 3.25 13.23
CA MET A 154 -7.18 2.21 14.05
C MET A 154 -8.35 2.74 14.87
N ARG A 155 -8.34 4.02 15.27
CA ARG A 155 -9.49 4.66 15.89
C ARG A 155 -10.70 4.65 14.94
N ALA A 156 -10.51 5.03 13.68
CA ALA A 156 -11.59 5.06 12.67
C ALA A 156 -12.02 3.64 12.27
N VAL A 157 -11.08 2.72 12.05
CA VAL A 157 -11.35 1.31 11.68
C VAL A 157 -12.13 0.60 12.79
N ASN A 158 -11.71 0.73 14.05
CA ASN A 158 -12.39 0.11 15.19
C ASN A 158 -13.80 0.70 15.39
N ALA A 159 -13.95 2.01 15.20
CA ALA A 159 -15.27 2.66 15.27
C ALA A 159 -16.20 2.23 14.12
N ALA A 160 -15.65 1.87 12.95
CA ALA A 160 -16.43 1.31 11.85
C ALA A 160 -16.96 -0.10 12.15
N GLY A 161 -16.19 -0.92 12.86
CA GLY A 161 -16.65 -2.18 13.46
C GLY A 161 -16.93 -3.29 12.44
N SER A 162 -16.15 -3.40 11.35
CA SER A 162 -16.26 -4.49 10.35
C SER A 162 -15.00 -5.35 10.31
N ASP A 163 -15.20 -6.66 10.15
CA ASP A 163 -14.10 -7.62 9.95
C ASP A 163 -13.57 -7.62 8.52
N SER A 164 -14.29 -7.07 7.57
CA SER A 164 -13.87 -6.90 6.17
C SER A 164 -13.00 -5.66 5.95
N VAL A 165 -12.55 -5.01 7.03
CA VAL A 165 -11.60 -3.89 6.97
C VAL A 165 -10.26 -4.33 7.52
N ARG A 166 -9.22 -4.18 6.70
CA ARG A 166 -7.82 -4.46 7.01
C ARG A 166 -6.98 -3.22 6.84
N VAL A 167 -5.71 -3.28 7.22
CA VAL A 167 -4.81 -2.14 7.13
C VAL A 167 -3.55 -2.49 6.37
N ILE A 168 -3.14 -1.56 5.51
CA ILE A 168 -1.80 -1.49 4.94
C ILE A 168 -0.98 -0.61 5.87
N TRP A 169 0.08 -1.17 6.43
CA TRP A 169 1.03 -0.37 7.18
C TRP A 169 2.10 0.18 6.26
N ASP A 170 2.01 1.46 5.97
CA ASP A 170 3.12 2.20 5.39
C ASP A 170 4.03 2.69 6.51
N ILE A 171 5.16 2.02 6.66
CA ILE A 171 6.12 2.29 7.73
C ILE A 171 6.72 3.70 7.59
N PHE A 172 6.98 4.10 6.34
CA PHE A 172 7.58 5.39 6.02
C PHE A 172 6.66 6.54 6.42
N HIS A 173 5.39 6.49 6.05
CA HIS A 173 4.44 7.56 6.37
C HIS A 173 4.16 7.65 7.87
N SER A 174 4.07 6.53 8.58
CA SER A 174 3.92 6.55 10.04
C SER A 174 5.15 7.20 10.70
N TYR A 175 6.35 6.84 10.25
CA TYR A 175 7.60 7.40 10.75
C TYR A 175 7.75 8.90 10.41
N GLU A 176 7.39 9.32 9.20
CA GLU A 176 7.39 10.71 8.74
C GLU A 176 6.55 11.60 9.67
N HIS A 177 5.41 11.07 10.15
CA HIS A 177 4.52 11.76 11.10
C HIS A 177 4.96 11.61 12.58
N GLY A 178 6.14 11.05 12.83
CA GLY A 178 6.73 10.97 14.15
C GLY A 178 6.13 9.90 15.07
N GLU A 179 5.40 8.91 14.53
CA GLU A 179 4.92 7.78 15.32
C GLU A 179 6.02 6.71 15.38
N PRO A 180 6.45 6.29 16.60
CA PRO A 180 7.41 5.21 16.76
C PRO A 180 6.86 3.90 16.19
N VAL A 181 7.70 3.13 15.48
CA VAL A 181 7.26 1.87 14.85
C VAL A 181 6.75 0.82 15.84
N ASP A 182 7.26 0.82 17.08
CA ASP A 182 6.76 -0.05 18.16
C ASP A 182 5.32 0.32 18.57
N GLU A 183 4.96 1.61 18.53
CA GLU A 183 3.60 2.08 18.77
C GLU A 183 2.69 1.75 17.59
N SER A 184 3.16 2.00 16.35
CA SER A 184 2.41 1.66 15.14
C SER A 184 2.06 0.17 15.12
N ASP A 185 3.06 -0.72 15.37
CA ASP A 185 2.83 -2.17 15.42
C ASP A 185 1.84 -2.56 16.53
N ALA A 186 1.92 -1.93 17.69
CA ALA A 186 1.00 -2.19 18.81
C ALA A 186 -0.45 -1.78 18.49
N TYR A 187 -0.65 -0.66 17.79
CA TYR A 187 -1.99 -0.24 17.36
C TYR A 187 -2.57 -1.12 16.26
N LEU A 188 -1.77 -1.42 15.23
CA LEU A 188 -2.22 -2.12 14.03
C LEU A 188 -2.52 -3.60 14.29
N GLY A 189 -1.67 -4.27 15.05
CA GLY A 189 -1.86 -5.68 15.41
C GLY A 189 -2.17 -6.56 14.20
N ASP A 190 -3.10 -7.48 14.39
CA ASP A 190 -3.53 -8.45 13.36
C ASP A 190 -4.37 -7.84 12.23
N LYS A 191 -4.70 -6.54 12.29
CA LYS A 191 -5.33 -5.84 11.17
C LYS A 191 -4.36 -5.56 10.03
N THR A 192 -3.04 -5.60 10.27
CA THR A 192 -2.02 -5.45 9.22
C THR A 192 -1.98 -6.68 8.33
N VAL A 193 -2.31 -6.53 7.07
CA VAL A 193 -2.28 -7.61 6.07
C VAL A 193 -1.28 -7.35 4.95
N HIS A 194 -0.82 -6.12 4.82
CA HIS A 194 0.13 -5.66 3.81
C HIS A 194 1.02 -4.58 4.40
N VAL A 195 2.28 -4.53 3.96
CA VAL A 195 3.26 -3.56 4.46
C VAL A 195 3.99 -2.92 3.30
N HIS A 196 4.00 -1.59 3.27
CA HIS A 196 4.82 -0.83 2.33
C HIS A 196 6.22 -0.61 2.88
N ILE A 197 7.20 -0.91 2.04
CA ILE A 197 8.63 -0.70 2.31
C ILE A 197 9.12 0.45 1.43
N LYS A 198 9.53 1.52 2.05
CA LYS A 198 10.25 2.66 1.47
C LYS A 198 11.20 3.20 2.52
N ASP A 199 12.22 3.95 2.09
CA ASP A 199 13.19 4.54 3.00
C ASP A 199 13.48 5.98 2.63
N GLY A 200 14.01 6.73 3.57
CA GLY A 200 14.31 8.14 3.39
C GLY A 200 14.93 8.76 4.62
N VAL A 201 15.38 10.00 4.45
CA VAL A 201 15.93 10.84 5.53
C VAL A 201 15.07 12.08 5.71
N LYS A 202 14.93 12.55 6.94
CA LYS A 202 14.19 13.78 7.23
C LYS A 202 14.82 14.98 6.53
N LYS A 203 14.00 15.81 5.91
CA LYS A 203 14.45 17.08 5.38
C LYS A 203 14.90 17.97 6.54
N LYS A 204 16.10 18.52 6.43
CA LYS A 204 16.58 19.52 7.38
C LYS A 204 15.78 20.81 7.15
N ASP A 205 15.37 21.42 8.25
CA ASP A 205 14.68 22.72 8.26
C ASP A 205 13.33 22.76 7.49
N ASP A 206 12.70 21.59 7.26
CA ASP A 206 11.35 21.52 6.71
C ASP A 206 10.32 21.65 7.86
N PRO A 207 9.55 22.74 7.93
CA PRO A 207 8.56 22.95 8.99
C PRO A 207 7.43 21.92 8.94
N ASP A 208 7.21 21.28 7.80
CA ASP A 208 6.18 20.26 7.60
C ASP A 208 6.68 18.84 7.89
N GLY A 209 8.00 18.66 8.06
CA GLY A 209 8.60 17.39 8.48
C GLY A 209 8.74 16.37 7.36
N GLY A 210 8.74 16.82 6.10
CA GLY A 210 8.84 15.93 4.94
C GLY A 210 10.14 15.14 4.87
N MET A 211 10.13 14.07 4.08
CA MET A 211 11.25 13.17 3.87
C MET A 211 11.86 13.32 2.47
N ILE A 212 13.15 13.01 2.35
CA ILE A 212 13.85 12.78 1.08
C ILE A 212 13.99 11.28 0.92
N TYR A 213 13.48 10.72 -0.18
CA TYR A 213 13.58 9.30 -0.46
C TYR A 213 15.02 8.87 -0.72
N THR A 214 15.40 7.75 -0.14
CA THR A 214 16.70 7.09 -0.35
C THR A 214 16.50 5.66 -0.83
N LYS A 215 17.58 5.00 -1.21
CA LYS A 215 17.54 3.55 -1.40
C LYS A 215 17.15 2.86 -0.10
N VAL A 216 16.42 1.77 -0.20
CA VAL A 216 16.02 0.98 0.96
C VAL A 216 17.25 0.51 1.72
N GLY A 217 17.31 0.82 3.01
CA GLY A 217 18.43 0.54 3.90
C GLY A 217 19.48 1.65 3.98
N GLU A 218 19.35 2.73 3.24
CA GLU A 218 20.25 3.90 3.29
C GLU A 218 19.61 5.12 4.00
N GLY A 219 18.36 4.99 4.47
CA GLY A 219 17.62 6.04 5.14
C GLY A 219 17.59 5.92 6.66
N GLU A 220 16.65 6.61 7.27
CA GLU A 220 16.46 6.68 8.72
C GLU A 220 15.22 5.90 9.19
N VAL A 221 14.38 5.43 8.25
CA VAL A 221 13.17 4.67 8.59
C VAL A 221 13.59 3.38 9.29
N PRO A 222 13.07 3.08 10.50
CA PRO A 222 13.52 1.93 11.28
C PRO A 222 12.97 0.61 10.74
N LEU A 223 13.20 0.33 9.45
CA LEU A 223 12.69 -0.81 8.71
C LEU A 223 13.09 -2.14 9.37
N ARG A 224 14.36 -2.28 9.81
CA ARG A 224 14.79 -3.50 10.50
C ARG A 224 13.97 -3.76 11.75
N ARG A 225 13.74 -2.72 12.57
CA ARG A 225 12.93 -2.85 13.80
C ARG A 225 11.49 -3.23 13.46
N SER A 226 10.92 -2.65 12.42
CA SER A 226 9.57 -2.99 11.95
C SER A 226 9.46 -4.45 11.53
N LEU A 227 10.47 -4.97 10.78
CA LEU A 227 10.50 -6.37 10.39
C LEU A 227 10.65 -7.33 11.60
N GLU A 228 11.43 -6.96 12.63
CA GLU A 228 11.54 -7.73 13.88
C GLU A 228 10.18 -7.80 14.62
N LEU A 229 9.43 -6.72 14.64
CA LEU A 229 8.09 -6.68 15.24
C LEU A 229 7.10 -7.55 14.47
N LEU A 230 7.10 -7.45 13.14
CA LEU A 230 6.28 -8.26 12.26
C LEU A 230 6.59 -9.76 12.42
N GLU A 231 7.89 -10.14 12.48
CA GLU A 231 8.31 -11.53 12.70
C GLU A 231 7.82 -12.04 14.05
N LYS A 232 8.05 -11.28 15.12
CA LYS A 232 7.60 -11.63 16.47
C LYS A 232 6.09 -11.88 16.55
N ARG A 233 5.30 -11.18 15.73
CA ARG A 233 3.85 -11.35 15.63
C ARG A 233 3.43 -12.50 14.71
N GLY A 234 4.36 -13.11 13.99
CA GLY A 234 4.06 -14.16 13.01
C GLY A 234 3.42 -13.62 11.72
N TYR A 235 3.71 -12.38 11.35
CA TYR A 235 3.23 -11.80 10.10
C TYR A 235 3.70 -12.63 8.90
N ASN A 236 2.75 -12.97 8.02
CA ASN A 236 2.99 -13.79 6.83
C ASN A 236 2.42 -13.16 5.54
N GLY A 237 2.11 -11.86 5.58
CA GLY A 237 1.61 -11.10 4.45
C GLY A 237 2.70 -10.68 3.46
N VAL A 238 2.38 -9.67 2.68
CA VAL A 238 3.29 -9.11 1.65
C VAL A 238 4.08 -7.93 2.22
N LEU A 239 5.39 -7.95 1.99
CA LEU A 239 6.24 -6.76 2.09
C LEU A 239 6.39 -6.21 0.68
N SER A 240 5.73 -5.10 0.39
CA SER A 240 5.66 -4.48 -0.93
C SER A 240 6.60 -3.29 -1.02
N LEU A 241 7.54 -3.32 -1.95
CA LEU A 241 8.31 -2.13 -2.25
C LEU A 241 7.41 -1.11 -2.95
N GLU A 242 7.21 0.03 -2.33
CA GLU A 242 6.46 1.15 -2.91
C GLU A 242 7.42 2.28 -3.30
N TRP A 243 7.93 2.23 -4.54
CA TRP A 243 8.82 3.24 -5.09
C TRP A 243 8.02 4.21 -5.95
N GLU A 244 7.89 5.47 -5.53
CA GLU A 244 6.89 6.43 -6.01
C GLU A 244 7.24 7.15 -7.33
N ASN A 245 7.83 6.49 -8.32
CA ASN A 245 8.18 7.09 -9.61
C ASN A 245 6.99 7.76 -10.33
N MET A 246 5.77 7.27 -10.09
CA MET A 246 4.55 7.84 -10.67
C MET A 246 4.31 9.29 -10.24
N TRP A 247 4.66 9.61 -9.00
CA TRP A 247 4.43 10.91 -8.38
C TRP A 247 5.69 11.76 -8.25
N ARG A 248 6.85 11.11 -8.27
CA ARG A 248 8.16 11.68 -7.99
C ARG A 248 9.14 11.29 -9.10
N PRO A 249 9.07 11.92 -10.30
CA PRO A 249 9.92 11.55 -11.42
C PRO A 249 11.42 11.74 -11.15
N GLU A 250 11.78 12.59 -10.18
CA GLU A 250 13.15 12.77 -9.72
C GLU A 250 13.77 11.49 -9.13
N LEU A 251 12.96 10.56 -8.64
CA LEU A 251 13.44 9.27 -8.11
C LEU A 251 14.07 8.37 -9.19
N ARG A 252 13.80 8.63 -10.46
CA ARG A 252 14.44 7.95 -11.59
C ARG A 252 15.96 8.22 -11.67
N THR A 253 16.44 9.25 -10.99
CA THR A 253 17.88 9.50 -10.85
C THR A 253 18.55 8.56 -9.84
N VAL A 254 17.78 7.98 -8.92
CA VAL A 254 18.26 7.02 -7.90
C VAL A 254 18.33 5.62 -8.50
N TYR A 255 17.28 5.24 -9.23
CA TYR A 255 17.20 3.97 -9.94
C TYR A 255 16.70 4.21 -11.38
N PRO A 256 17.42 3.74 -12.41
CA PRO A 256 17.06 4.02 -13.80
C PRO A 256 15.83 3.24 -14.29
N ASP A 257 15.55 2.07 -13.71
CA ASP A 257 14.52 1.15 -14.18
C ASP A 257 13.98 0.23 -13.06
N LEU A 258 12.89 -0.46 -13.35
CA LEU A 258 12.24 -1.38 -12.42
C LEU A 258 13.16 -2.53 -11.98
N SER A 259 13.97 -3.07 -12.88
CA SER A 259 14.89 -4.18 -12.57
C SER A 259 15.89 -3.78 -11.49
N SER A 260 16.50 -2.59 -11.62
CA SER A 260 17.44 -2.07 -10.64
C SER A 260 16.78 -1.76 -9.28
N ILE A 261 15.54 -1.26 -9.29
CA ILE A 261 14.74 -1.03 -8.08
C ILE A 261 14.56 -2.35 -7.33
N LEU A 262 14.05 -3.37 -8.01
CA LEU A 262 13.71 -4.66 -7.40
C LEU A 262 14.94 -5.46 -6.99
N ALA A 263 16.03 -5.39 -7.76
CA ALA A 263 17.30 -6.02 -7.41
C ALA A 263 17.90 -5.43 -6.12
N ALA A 264 17.86 -4.10 -5.97
CA ALA A 264 18.33 -3.43 -4.76
C ALA A 264 17.46 -3.80 -3.54
N TYR A 265 16.14 -3.81 -3.71
CA TYR A 265 15.21 -4.22 -2.66
C TYR A 265 15.46 -5.67 -2.22
N ARG A 266 15.61 -6.59 -3.16
CA ARG A 266 15.91 -7.99 -2.86
C ARG A 266 17.22 -8.14 -2.12
N THR A 267 18.27 -7.46 -2.58
CA THR A 267 19.59 -7.48 -1.94
C THR A 267 19.53 -6.98 -0.51
N TRP A 268 18.81 -5.87 -0.28
CA TRP A 268 18.60 -5.35 1.06
C TRP A 268 17.88 -6.36 1.95
N PHE A 269 16.77 -6.91 1.48
CA PHE A 269 15.99 -7.87 2.27
C PHE A 269 16.81 -9.10 2.65
N ASP A 270 17.57 -9.67 1.72
CA ASP A 270 18.43 -10.83 1.97
C ASP A 270 19.55 -10.51 2.99
N ALA A 271 20.00 -9.23 3.05
CA ALA A 271 21.04 -8.77 3.99
C ALA A 271 20.51 -8.50 5.41
N VAL A 272 19.24 -8.17 5.58
CA VAL A 272 18.67 -7.75 6.88
C VAL A 272 18.66 -8.89 7.91
N LYS A 273 18.73 -10.16 7.51
CA LYS A 273 18.80 -11.37 8.39
C LYS A 273 18.02 -11.19 9.70
N ILE A 274 16.71 -11.36 9.64
CA ILE A 274 15.87 -11.36 10.84
C ILE A 274 15.93 -12.78 11.40
N PRO A 275 16.36 -12.97 12.66
CA PRO A 275 16.36 -14.28 13.27
C PRO A 275 14.96 -14.86 13.30
N GLU A 276 14.81 -16.12 12.90
CA GLU A 276 13.57 -16.86 13.19
C GLU A 276 13.47 -16.99 14.72
N ILE A 277 12.34 -16.57 15.29
CA ILE A 277 12.07 -16.67 16.74
C ILE A 277 11.38 -17.99 17.04
#